data_f064749e4e987f7b09e783f5fec2df16
#
_entry.id   f064749e4e987f7b09e783f5fec2df16
#
_cell.length_a   1.000
_cell.length_b   1.000
_cell.length_c   1.000
_cell.angle_alpha   90.00
_cell.angle_beta   90.00
_cell.angle_gamma   90.00
#
_symmetry.space_group_name_H-M   'P 1'
#
loop_
_entity.id
_entity.type
_entity.pdbx_description
1 polymer ?
#
loop_
_entity_poly.entity_id
_entity_poly.type
_entity_poly.pdbx_seq_one_letter_code
_entity_poly.pdbx_strand_id
1 'polypeptide(L)'
;MALYFERVSTVVSACGPDARFLLEVIIAESEHRHEQWQDLSVKSLAKHLRLDEAVVSASLSELVDASVVERCVAPRNGLKGRGKVTYALCLGNDPELADRTYPQHAELLQALFSGADMVFAVLGSELGKAGELGKSRKSREFDEEAAIARPAKGKRQLLGSRGRLSIRNRLLFAVLLSRSDQFGEVQVGLPELAKLTGMQPEQVKTRLVRLMMLGLIRRHIPGLSSKVFAAGRIESSYFLNIDAVAPQGAIAVHITHDWEGKAYTHANVLRGDCKNARAGQLHGIEAPSSLLRLLMGQPGKVFFLFQYLLCRYASHLLSRHWQKLASDKPIEDAELRAWIERDFIKAPKPALASEIDPELKAGRSGEAASDLKDGAGGEAGQTCGCIYALAMEIAREYRVRFGQADWVDFEAEAADIRILPNMSDFGYRAITILFQPMLVGLGRFSVLREVSRGVVNIGSEASDAEFDLQRRLDFGLVCLPRKVRKALGLQ
;
A
#
# COMPACT_ATOMS: atom_id res chain seq x y z
N MET A 1 13.30 -3.96 -0.86
CA MET A 1 13.99 -5.13 -1.43
C MET A 1 12.95 -6.15 -1.90
N ALA A 2 13.16 -6.83 -3.02
CA ALA A 2 12.19 -7.75 -3.60
C ALA A 2 12.21 -9.11 -2.88
N LEU A 3 11.07 -9.81 -2.85
CA LEU A 3 10.99 -11.19 -2.42
C LEU A 3 11.88 -12.07 -3.31
N TYR A 4 12.29 -13.24 -2.83
CA TYR A 4 13.24 -14.07 -3.56
C TYR A 4 12.72 -14.46 -4.96
N PHE A 5 11.46 -14.88 -5.08
CA PHE A 5 10.88 -15.21 -6.38
C PHE A 5 10.85 -13.99 -7.34
N GLU A 6 10.88 -12.76 -6.86
CA GLU A 6 10.98 -11.57 -7.70
C GLU A 6 12.39 -11.39 -8.27
N ARG A 7 13.43 -11.76 -7.50
CA ARG A 7 14.83 -11.73 -7.96
C ARG A 7 15.09 -12.78 -9.04
N VAL A 8 14.51 -13.94 -8.91
CA VAL A 8 14.57 -15.02 -9.93
C VAL A 8 13.36 -14.98 -10.89
N SER A 9 12.78 -13.82 -11.10
CA SER A 9 11.51 -13.63 -11.83
C SER A 9 11.51 -14.19 -13.25
N THR A 10 12.64 -14.20 -13.93
CA THR A 10 12.78 -14.79 -15.28
C THR A 10 12.54 -16.30 -15.27
N VAL A 11 13.03 -16.98 -14.24
CA VAL A 11 12.95 -18.45 -14.09
C VAL A 11 11.59 -18.85 -13.52
N VAL A 12 11.06 -18.09 -12.56
CA VAL A 12 9.79 -18.39 -11.84
C VAL A 12 8.59 -17.77 -12.51
N SER A 13 8.74 -17.08 -13.66
CA SER A 13 7.64 -16.41 -14.36
C SER A 13 6.49 -17.35 -14.74
N ALA A 14 6.79 -18.61 -15.08
CA ALA A 14 5.81 -19.64 -15.41
C ALA A 14 5.17 -20.30 -14.18
N CYS A 15 5.73 -20.12 -12.97
CA CYS A 15 5.22 -20.75 -11.75
C CYS A 15 3.94 -20.08 -11.26
N GLY A 16 2.99 -20.89 -10.82
CA GLY A 16 1.74 -20.45 -10.21
C GLY A 16 1.95 -19.85 -8.81
N PRO A 17 0.89 -19.24 -8.24
CA PRO A 17 0.98 -18.56 -6.95
C PRO A 17 1.36 -19.48 -5.78
N ASP A 18 0.90 -20.71 -5.80
CA ASP A 18 1.15 -21.67 -4.73
C ASP A 18 2.62 -22.13 -4.74
N ALA A 19 3.24 -22.28 -5.94
CA ALA A 19 4.65 -22.58 -6.10
C ALA A 19 5.54 -21.41 -5.66
N ARG A 20 5.19 -20.16 -6.02
CA ARG A 20 5.92 -18.97 -5.55
C ARG A 20 5.87 -18.82 -4.04
N PHE A 21 4.72 -19.04 -3.43
CA PHE A 21 4.60 -19.05 -1.97
C PHE A 21 5.47 -20.14 -1.33
N LEU A 22 5.43 -21.35 -1.88
CA LEU A 22 6.20 -22.48 -1.36
C LEU A 22 7.70 -22.23 -1.45
N LEU A 23 8.18 -21.58 -2.51
CA LEU A 23 9.59 -21.21 -2.66
C LEU A 23 10.04 -20.29 -1.51
N GLU A 24 9.28 -19.23 -1.21
CA GLU A 24 9.60 -18.33 -0.09
C GLU A 24 9.59 -19.06 1.27
N VAL A 25 8.64 -19.98 1.47
CA VAL A 25 8.62 -20.81 2.68
C VAL A 25 9.89 -21.67 2.80
N ILE A 26 10.29 -22.31 1.72
CA ILE A 26 11.50 -23.16 1.71
C ILE A 26 12.72 -22.30 2.07
N ILE A 27 12.81 -21.08 1.53
CA ILE A 27 13.91 -20.17 1.80
C ILE A 27 13.89 -19.69 3.27
N ALA A 28 12.75 -19.20 3.73
CA ALA A 28 12.61 -18.71 5.10
C ALA A 28 12.97 -19.78 6.14
N GLU A 29 12.58 -21.02 5.89
CA GLU A 29 12.92 -22.15 6.78
C GLU A 29 14.38 -22.58 6.64
N SER A 30 15.00 -22.51 5.44
CA SER A 30 16.42 -22.86 5.25
C SER A 30 17.34 -21.91 6.02
N GLU A 31 16.97 -20.64 6.15
CA GLU A 31 17.70 -19.64 6.93
C GLU A 31 17.75 -19.97 8.43
N HIS A 32 16.64 -20.51 8.97
CA HIS A 32 16.54 -20.81 10.39
C HIS A 32 17.41 -22.00 10.82
N ARG A 33 17.72 -22.94 9.91
CA ARG A 33 18.34 -24.19 10.28
C ARG A 33 19.81 -24.30 9.98
N HIS A 34 20.46 -23.35 9.31
CA HIS A 34 21.88 -23.35 8.90
C HIS A 34 22.36 -24.66 8.25
N GLU A 35 21.47 -25.63 8.00
CA GLU A 35 21.75 -26.92 7.42
C GLU A 35 21.07 -27.03 6.06
N GLN A 36 21.76 -27.62 5.11
CA GLN A 36 21.16 -28.01 3.84
C GLN A 36 19.93 -28.87 4.12
N TRP A 37 18.79 -28.44 3.64
CA TRP A 37 17.52 -29.11 3.83
C TRP A 37 17.51 -30.52 3.20
N GLN A 38 18.05 -31.49 3.90
CA GLN A 38 18.08 -32.89 3.44
C GLN A 38 16.76 -33.63 3.65
N ASP A 39 15.78 -33.05 4.37
CA ASP A 39 14.57 -33.74 4.81
C ASP A 39 13.23 -33.11 4.38
N LEU A 40 13.22 -32.18 3.40
CA LEU A 40 11.99 -31.67 2.85
C LEU A 40 11.20 -32.72 2.09
N SER A 41 10.17 -33.25 2.70
CA SER A 41 9.21 -34.13 2.03
C SER A 41 7.88 -33.42 1.78
N VAL A 42 7.15 -33.81 0.73
CA VAL A 42 5.79 -33.31 0.46
C VAL A 42 4.92 -33.38 1.71
N LYS A 43 4.99 -34.50 2.44
CA LYS A 43 4.19 -34.75 3.64
C LYS A 43 4.56 -33.82 4.81
N SER A 44 5.86 -33.55 5.01
CA SER A 44 6.30 -32.64 6.07
C SER A 44 5.86 -31.20 5.78
N LEU A 45 6.02 -30.72 4.54
CA LEU A 45 5.57 -29.40 4.10
C LEU A 45 4.05 -29.27 4.18
N ALA A 46 3.30 -30.27 3.70
CA ALA A 46 1.85 -30.28 3.74
C ALA A 46 1.33 -30.16 5.19
N LYS A 47 1.94 -30.92 6.10
CA LYS A 47 1.63 -30.88 7.54
C LYS A 47 1.99 -29.53 8.14
N HIS A 48 3.18 -29.00 7.86
CA HIS A 48 3.68 -27.72 8.38
C HIS A 48 2.80 -26.56 7.93
N LEU A 49 2.46 -26.51 6.64
CA LEU A 49 1.63 -25.45 6.06
C LEU A 49 0.11 -25.70 6.17
N ARG A 50 -0.28 -26.88 6.67
CA ARG A 50 -1.67 -27.36 6.73
C ARG A 50 -2.37 -27.29 5.37
N LEU A 51 -1.66 -27.75 4.34
CA LEU A 51 -2.11 -27.82 2.96
C LEU A 51 -2.42 -29.27 2.56
N ASP A 52 -3.10 -29.42 1.43
CA ASP A 52 -3.26 -30.72 0.78
C ASP A 52 -1.92 -31.15 0.17
N GLU A 53 -1.54 -32.42 0.36
CA GLU A 53 -0.32 -32.99 -0.21
C GLU A 53 -0.28 -32.87 -1.74
N ALA A 54 -1.45 -32.94 -2.40
CA ALA A 54 -1.55 -32.75 -3.84
C ALA A 54 -1.13 -31.35 -4.29
N VAL A 55 -1.54 -30.30 -3.56
CA VAL A 55 -1.16 -28.91 -3.83
C VAL A 55 0.34 -28.72 -3.66
N VAL A 56 0.91 -29.22 -2.57
CA VAL A 56 2.36 -29.14 -2.30
C VAL A 56 3.15 -29.89 -3.37
N SER A 57 2.71 -31.11 -3.73
CA SER A 57 3.36 -31.90 -4.77
C SER A 57 3.34 -31.22 -6.15
N ALA A 58 2.22 -30.66 -6.54
CA ALA A 58 2.10 -29.89 -7.79
C ALA A 58 3.03 -28.67 -7.79
N SER A 59 3.03 -27.90 -6.70
CA SER A 59 3.88 -26.70 -6.55
C SER A 59 5.38 -27.06 -6.58
N LEU A 60 5.79 -28.15 -5.93
CA LEU A 60 7.18 -28.63 -6.00
C LEU A 60 7.55 -29.08 -7.42
N SER A 61 6.62 -29.73 -8.15
CA SER A 61 6.88 -30.10 -9.54
C SER A 61 7.09 -28.87 -10.41
N GLU A 62 6.27 -27.81 -10.28
CA GLU A 62 6.48 -26.55 -10.97
C GLU A 62 7.85 -25.92 -10.68
N LEU A 63 8.31 -25.98 -9.42
CA LEU A 63 9.63 -25.45 -9.01
C LEU A 63 10.79 -26.30 -9.55
N VAL A 64 10.62 -27.61 -9.66
CA VAL A 64 11.59 -28.52 -10.28
C VAL A 64 11.67 -28.27 -11.78
N ASP A 65 10.54 -28.14 -12.46
CA ASP A 65 10.48 -27.82 -13.89
C ASP A 65 11.12 -26.47 -14.20
N ALA A 66 11.01 -25.51 -13.27
CA ALA A 66 11.70 -24.22 -13.33
C ALA A 66 13.18 -24.28 -12.91
N SER A 67 13.71 -25.44 -12.58
CA SER A 67 15.10 -25.65 -12.13
C SER A 67 15.53 -24.82 -10.90
N VAL A 68 14.57 -24.40 -10.08
CA VAL A 68 14.81 -23.66 -8.82
C VAL A 68 14.99 -24.61 -7.64
N VAL A 69 14.38 -25.78 -7.76
CA VAL A 69 14.44 -26.86 -6.76
C VAL A 69 14.85 -28.14 -7.45
N GLU A 70 15.79 -28.88 -6.87
CA GLU A 70 16.20 -30.19 -7.33
C GLU A 70 15.48 -31.28 -6.53
N ARG A 71 15.04 -32.32 -7.24
CA ARG A 71 14.44 -33.51 -6.65
C ARG A 71 15.49 -34.57 -6.43
N CYS A 72 15.84 -34.89 -5.20
CA CYS A 72 16.78 -35.90 -4.82
C CYS A 72 16.02 -37.16 -4.37
N VAL A 73 16.49 -38.33 -4.79
CA VAL A 73 15.94 -39.63 -4.37
C VAL A 73 17.03 -40.41 -3.62
N ALA A 74 16.93 -40.46 -2.30
CA ALA A 74 17.84 -41.25 -1.48
C ALA A 74 17.42 -42.72 -1.49
N PRO A 75 18.32 -43.65 -1.85
CA PRO A 75 18.04 -45.07 -1.78
C PRO A 75 17.83 -45.48 -0.33
N ARG A 76 16.87 -46.37 -0.07
CA ARG A 76 16.70 -46.99 1.26
C ARG A 76 17.71 -48.15 1.41
N ASN A 77 18.77 -47.91 2.14
CA ASN A 77 19.78 -48.94 2.43
C ASN A 77 19.11 -50.17 3.03
N GLY A 78 19.06 -51.27 2.25
CA GLY A 78 18.63 -52.57 2.72
C GLY A 78 17.11 -52.82 2.88
N LEU A 79 16.24 -51.84 2.70
CA LEU A 79 14.79 -51.99 2.80
C LEU A 79 14.12 -52.00 1.43
N LYS A 80 13.22 -52.97 1.17
CA LYS A 80 12.38 -53.00 -0.02
C LYS A 80 11.40 -51.81 -0.01
N GLY A 81 11.39 -51.01 -1.05
CA GLY A 81 10.44 -49.93 -1.23
C GLY A 81 10.99 -48.75 -2.05
N ARG A 82 10.13 -47.80 -2.41
CA ARG A 82 10.55 -46.57 -3.10
C ARG A 82 11.47 -45.74 -2.19
N GLY A 83 12.57 -45.20 -2.74
CA GLY A 83 13.51 -44.33 -2.03
C GLY A 83 12.80 -43.12 -1.40
N LYS A 84 13.44 -42.50 -0.39
CA LYS A 84 12.96 -41.24 0.20
C LYS A 84 13.20 -40.12 -0.80
N VAL A 85 12.12 -39.43 -1.20
CA VAL A 85 12.21 -38.25 -2.06
C VAL A 85 12.41 -37.03 -1.18
N THR A 86 13.45 -36.27 -1.45
CA THR A 86 13.75 -34.98 -0.81
C THR A 86 13.95 -33.92 -1.88
N TYR A 87 13.88 -32.66 -1.48
CA TYR A 87 14.02 -31.54 -2.36
C TYR A 87 15.10 -30.61 -1.82
N ALA A 88 15.94 -30.07 -2.70
CA ALA A 88 16.99 -29.10 -2.38
C ALA A 88 16.85 -27.85 -3.23
N LEU A 89 17.17 -26.68 -2.68
CA LEU A 89 17.20 -25.43 -3.45
C LEU A 89 18.44 -25.43 -4.37
N CYS A 90 18.22 -25.17 -5.65
CA CYS A 90 19.27 -24.91 -6.62
C CYS A 90 19.65 -23.42 -6.58
N LEU A 91 20.16 -22.96 -5.43
CA LEU A 91 20.69 -21.61 -5.32
C LEU A 91 22.04 -21.61 -6.03
N GLY A 92 22.15 -20.94 -7.18
CA GLY A 92 23.45 -20.61 -7.73
C GLY A 92 24.28 -19.83 -6.70
N ASN A 93 25.59 -19.91 -6.77
CA ASN A 93 26.53 -19.15 -5.93
C ASN A 93 26.47 -17.63 -6.19
N ASP A 94 25.30 -17.10 -6.41
CA ASP A 94 25.10 -15.66 -6.65
C ASP A 94 25.17 -14.92 -5.31
N PRO A 95 26.22 -14.15 -5.03
CA PRO A 95 26.39 -13.43 -3.79
C PRO A 95 25.25 -12.39 -3.55
N GLU A 96 24.62 -11.90 -4.62
CA GLU A 96 23.45 -11.01 -4.48
C GLU A 96 22.22 -11.73 -3.92
N LEU A 97 22.14 -13.04 -4.08
CA LEU A 97 21.09 -13.86 -3.48
C LEU A 97 21.37 -14.17 -2.00
N ALA A 98 22.62 -14.05 -1.56
CA ALA A 98 23.01 -14.25 -0.17
C ALA A 98 22.70 -13.05 0.73
N ASP A 99 22.62 -11.84 0.16
CA ASP A 99 22.23 -10.64 0.92
C ASP A 99 20.70 -10.54 1.04
N ARG A 100 20.18 -11.12 2.13
CA ARG A 100 18.74 -11.33 2.39
C ARG A 100 18.15 -10.33 3.36
N THR A 101 18.78 -9.19 3.56
CA THR A 101 18.24 -8.16 4.42
C THR A 101 16.94 -7.62 3.83
N TYR A 102 15.81 -8.05 4.39
CA TYR A 102 14.54 -7.33 4.24
C TYR A 102 14.67 -6.04 5.04
N PRO A 103 14.83 -4.86 4.43
CA PRO A 103 15.16 -3.65 5.17
C PRO A 103 14.00 -3.15 6.04
N GLN A 104 12.78 -3.51 5.65
CA GLN A 104 11.56 -3.15 6.40
C GLN A 104 10.67 -4.38 6.52
N HIS A 105 9.99 -4.50 7.67
CA HIS A 105 9.01 -5.57 7.91
C HIS A 105 9.58 -7.02 7.83
N ALA A 106 10.88 -7.22 8.08
CA ALA A 106 11.53 -8.52 7.97
C ALA A 106 10.84 -9.60 8.81
N GLU A 107 10.62 -9.32 10.10
CA GLU A 107 9.96 -10.25 11.01
C GLU A 107 8.55 -10.62 10.56
N LEU A 108 7.82 -9.64 10.01
CA LEU A 108 6.46 -9.84 9.52
C LEU A 108 6.45 -10.68 8.25
N LEU A 109 7.35 -10.41 7.31
CA LEU A 109 7.51 -11.24 6.11
C LEU A 109 7.86 -12.68 6.48
N GLN A 110 8.77 -12.86 7.42
CA GLN A 110 9.14 -14.17 7.93
C GLN A 110 7.96 -14.90 8.59
N ALA A 111 7.16 -14.19 9.40
CA ALA A 111 5.94 -14.74 9.98
C ALA A 111 4.92 -15.18 8.91
N LEU A 112 4.79 -14.43 7.81
CA LEU A 112 3.89 -14.78 6.70
C LEU A 112 4.28 -16.10 6.01
N PHE A 113 5.58 -16.39 5.92
CA PHE A 113 6.11 -17.62 5.29
C PHE A 113 6.35 -18.75 6.30
N SER A 114 6.19 -18.52 7.59
CA SER A 114 6.23 -19.57 8.61
C SER A 114 4.99 -20.49 8.54
N GLY A 115 5.08 -21.65 9.17
CA GLY A 115 3.97 -22.59 9.32
C GLY A 115 2.88 -22.12 10.29
N ALA A 116 3.06 -20.98 10.95
CA ALA A 116 2.10 -20.46 11.93
C ALA A 116 0.73 -20.18 11.32
N ASP A 117 -0.32 -20.51 12.06
CA ASP A 117 -1.67 -20.14 11.67
C ASP A 117 -1.90 -18.64 11.90
N MET A 118 -2.23 -17.94 10.84
CA MET A 118 -2.65 -16.55 10.90
C MET A 118 -4.17 -16.48 10.77
N VAL A 119 -4.82 -16.16 11.87
CA VAL A 119 -6.28 -16.06 11.94
C VAL A 119 -6.68 -14.66 12.40
N PHE A 120 -7.50 -13.99 11.63
CA PHE A 120 -7.97 -12.64 11.87
C PHE A 120 -9.51 -12.65 12.02
N ALA A 121 -10.04 -11.73 12.81
CA ALA A 121 -11.48 -11.51 12.86
C ALA A 121 -11.96 -10.96 11.50
N VAL A 122 -13.04 -11.54 10.98
CA VAL A 122 -13.66 -11.01 9.76
C VAL A 122 -14.50 -9.81 10.14
N LEU A 123 -14.18 -8.63 9.61
CA LEU A 123 -14.91 -7.39 9.89
C LEU A 123 -16.40 -7.54 9.52
N GLY A 124 -17.26 -7.18 10.44
CA GLY A 124 -18.72 -7.26 10.26
C GLY A 124 -19.33 -8.65 10.54
N SER A 125 -18.55 -9.66 10.89
CA SER A 125 -19.07 -10.98 11.22
C SER A 125 -19.98 -10.98 12.46
N GLU A 126 -19.75 -10.06 13.39
CA GLU A 126 -20.56 -9.89 14.59
C GLU A 126 -21.93 -9.24 14.30
N LEU A 127 -22.00 -8.37 13.30
CA LEU A 127 -23.24 -7.67 12.90
C LEU A 127 -24.26 -8.65 12.28
N GLY A 128 -23.79 -9.69 11.57
CA GLY A 128 -24.66 -10.73 11.02
C GLY A 128 -25.37 -11.57 12.09
N LYS A 129 -24.75 -11.75 13.25
CA LYS A 129 -25.35 -12.49 14.37
C LYS A 129 -26.43 -11.71 15.11
N ALA A 130 -26.28 -10.38 15.21
CA ALA A 130 -27.26 -9.50 15.81
C ALA A 130 -28.53 -9.34 14.93
N GLY A 131 -28.41 -9.49 13.61
CA GLY A 131 -29.52 -9.41 12.65
C GLY A 131 -30.40 -10.67 12.58
N GLU A 132 -29.95 -11.82 13.08
CA GLU A 132 -30.75 -13.04 13.09
C GLU A 132 -31.91 -13.02 14.14
N LEU A 133 -31.91 -12.06 15.07
CA LEU A 133 -33.05 -11.83 15.98
C LEU A 133 -34.20 -11.05 15.32
N GLY A 134 -33.99 -10.49 14.11
CA GLY A 134 -35.03 -9.80 13.35
C GLY A 134 -35.19 -10.42 11.96
N LYS A 135 -36.05 -11.42 11.84
CA LYS A 135 -36.36 -12.13 10.61
C LYS A 135 -36.77 -11.19 9.48
N SER A 136 -35.96 -11.05 8.45
CA SER A 136 -36.44 -10.62 7.12
C SER A 136 -35.75 -11.41 6.00
N ARG A 137 -36.55 -11.93 5.14
CA ARG A 137 -36.33 -12.91 4.07
C ARG A 137 -35.47 -12.40 2.88
N LYS A 138 -34.76 -11.26 2.99
CA LYS A 138 -33.99 -10.65 1.89
C LYS A 138 -32.47 -10.87 1.94
N SER A 139 -31.94 -11.70 2.85
CA SER A 139 -30.51 -11.93 3.00
C SER A 139 -29.93 -13.06 2.11
N ARG A 140 -30.71 -13.66 1.23
CA ARG A 140 -30.24 -14.78 0.40
C ARG A 140 -29.26 -14.42 -0.72
N GLU A 141 -29.29 -13.17 -1.22
CA GLU A 141 -28.37 -12.75 -2.30
C GLU A 141 -26.95 -12.44 -1.80
N PHE A 142 -26.78 -12.15 -0.49
CA PHE A 142 -25.48 -11.82 0.09
C PHE A 142 -24.62 -13.06 0.39
N ASP A 143 -25.26 -14.20 0.60
CA ASP A 143 -24.56 -15.47 0.82
C ASP A 143 -23.94 -16.04 -0.48
N GLU A 144 -24.33 -15.60 -1.67
CA GLU A 144 -23.79 -16.12 -2.94
C GLU A 144 -22.44 -15.49 -3.33
N GLU A 145 -22.18 -14.22 -3.05
CA GLU A 145 -20.85 -13.62 -3.30
C GLU A 145 -19.83 -13.96 -2.19
N ALA A 146 -20.27 -14.21 -0.94
CA ALA A 146 -19.45 -14.83 0.09
C ALA A 146 -19.25 -16.34 -0.13
N ALA A 147 -20.03 -16.94 -1.00
CA ALA A 147 -20.06 -18.36 -1.34
C ALA A 147 -19.04 -18.81 -2.40
N ILE A 148 -18.11 -17.94 -2.81
CA ILE A 148 -16.99 -18.35 -3.68
C ILE A 148 -16.04 -19.34 -2.98
N ALA A 149 -16.34 -19.72 -1.73
CA ALA A 149 -15.65 -20.78 -1.00
C ALA A 149 -16.62 -21.80 -0.38
N ARG A 150 -17.68 -22.23 -1.10
CA ARG A 150 -18.45 -23.39 -0.63
C ARG A 150 -17.60 -24.64 -0.83
N PRO A 151 -17.15 -25.32 0.26
CA PRO A 151 -16.57 -26.63 0.10
C PRO A 151 -17.64 -27.60 -0.41
N ALA A 152 -17.24 -28.52 -1.26
CA ALA A 152 -18.08 -29.62 -1.71
C ALA A 152 -18.81 -30.26 -0.52
N LYS A 153 -20.10 -30.58 -0.71
CA LYS A 153 -20.98 -31.21 0.30
C LYS A 153 -20.24 -32.34 1.03
N GLY A 154 -20.03 -32.20 2.33
CA GLY A 154 -19.52 -33.28 3.18
C GLY A 154 -18.36 -32.94 4.13
N LYS A 155 -17.59 -31.87 3.94
CA LYS A 155 -16.53 -31.49 4.90
C LYS A 155 -17.07 -30.50 5.91
N ARG A 156 -17.16 -30.90 7.21
CA ARG A 156 -17.43 -30.00 8.33
C ARG A 156 -16.42 -28.85 8.27
N GLN A 157 -16.89 -27.62 8.00
CA GLN A 157 -16.06 -26.43 8.14
C GLN A 157 -15.64 -26.29 9.60
N LEU A 158 -14.36 -26.40 9.88
CA LEU A 158 -13.81 -26.02 11.17
C LEU A 158 -14.10 -24.54 11.39
N LEU A 159 -14.68 -24.19 12.56
CA LEU A 159 -15.10 -22.82 12.92
C LEU A 159 -14.01 -21.75 12.69
N GLY A 160 -12.73 -22.11 12.70
CA GLY A 160 -11.58 -21.22 12.45
C GLY A 160 -11.25 -20.93 10.99
N SER A 161 -11.90 -21.57 10.01
CA SER A 161 -11.52 -21.42 8.59
C SER A 161 -11.89 -20.06 7.99
N ARG A 162 -12.91 -19.39 8.48
CA ARG A 162 -13.42 -18.11 7.94
C ARG A 162 -12.46 -16.94 8.12
N GLY A 163 -11.69 -16.90 9.21
CA GLY A 163 -10.70 -15.85 9.50
C GLY A 163 -9.27 -16.19 9.08
N ARG A 164 -9.03 -17.43 8.64
CA ARG A 164 -7.68 -17.88 8.29
C ARG A 164 -7.17 -17.21 7.02
N LEU A 165 -5.92 -16.75 7.08
CA LEU A 165 -5.22 -16.20 5.93
C LEU A 165 -4.69 -17.34 5.05
N SER A 166 -5.32 -17.57 3.89
CA SER A 166 -4.88 -18.61 2.94
C SER A 166 -3.51 -18.27 2.34
N ILE A 167 -2.78 -19.28 1.85
CA ILE A 167 -1.43 -19.10 1.25
C ILE A 167 -1.40 -18.03 0.15
N ARG A 168 -2.40 -17.99 -0.73
CA ARG A 168 -2.47 -16.98 -1.79
C ARG A 168 -2.75 -15.58 -1.24
N ASN A 169 -3.48 -15.45 -0.12
CA ASN A 169 -3.64 -14.18 0.57
C ASN A 169 -2.36 -13.77 1.29
N ARG A 170 -1.61 -14.74 1.89
CA ARG A 170 -0.29 -14.49 2.47
C ARG A 170 0.69 -14.01 1.41
N LEU A 171 0.75 -14.67 0.25
CA LEU A 171 1.59 -14.28 -0.86
C LEU A 171 1.28 -12.85 -1.34
N LEU A 172 -0.01 -12.54 -1.57
CA LEU A 172 -0.39 -11.19 -1.98
C LEU A 172 -0.03 -10.15 -0.93
N PHE A 173 -0.28 -10.44 0.35
CA PHE A 173 0.05 -9.54 1.44
C PHE A 173 1.56 -9.36 1.58
N ALA A 174 2.36 -10.41 1.42
CA ALA A 174 3.82 -10.35 1.42
C ALA A 174 4.37 -9.51 0.25
N VAL A 175 3.81 -9.65 -0.96
CA VAL A 175 4.17 -8.80 -2.12
C VAL A 175 3.85 -7.33 -1.87
N LEU A 176 2.72 -7.03 -1.26
CA LEU A 176 2.39 -5.65 -0.89
C LEU A 176 3.34 -5.14 0.19
N LEU A 177 3.62 -5.96 1.20
CA LEU A 177 4.44 -5.59 2.36
C LEU A 177 5.91 -5.38 1.97
N SER A 178 6.48 -6.23 1.10
CA SER A 178 7.87 -6.10 0.64
C SER A 178 8.16 -4.79 -0.11
N ARG A 179 7.12 -4.13 -0.60
CA ARG A 179 7.19 -2.88 -1.37
C ARG A 179 6.62 -1.68 -0.62
N SER A 180 6.10 -1.89 0.59
CA SER A 180 5.54 -0.82 1.39
C SER A 180 6.61 -0.04 2.13
N ASP A 181 6.31 1.23 2.40
CA ASP A 181 7.09 2.04 3.31
C ASP A 181 6.79 1.68 4.79
N GLN A 182 7.41 2.40 5.71
CA GLN A 182 7.21 2.23 7.15
C GLN A 182 5.76 2.40 7.63
N PHE A 183 4.95 3.14 6.89
CA PHE A 183 3.51 3.29 7.16
C PHE A 183 2.65 2.19 6.56
N GLY A 184 3.26 1.25 5.84
CA GLY A 184 2.55 0.24 5.05
C GLY A 184 1.97 0.77 3.75
N GLU A 185 2.39 1.96 3.27
CA GLU A 185 1.96 2.47 1.99
C GLU A 185 2.71 1.80 0.85
N VAL A 186 1.95 1.27 -0.11
CA VAL A 186 2.47 0.68 -1.35
C VAL A 186 1.68 1.19 -2.54
N GLN A 187 2.38 1.66 -3.57
CA GLN A 187 1.80 2.10 -4.83
C GLN A 187 2.09 1.06 -5.91
N VAL A 188 1.05 0.38 -6.36
CA VAL A 188 1.18 -0.74 -7.31
C VAL A 188 -0.09 -0.94 -8.12
N GLY A 189 0.08 -1.23 -9.41
CA GLY A 189 -1.03 -1.53 -10.33
C GLY A 189 -1.50 -2.98 -10.24
N LEU A 190 -2.78 -3.21 -10.57
CA LEU A 190 -3.35 -4.55 -10.60
C LEU A 190 -2.62 -5.50 -11.58
N PRO A 191 -2.22 -5.07 -12.80
CA PRO A 191 -1.45 -5.93 -13.71
C PRO A 191 -0.10 -6.36 -13.12
N GLU A 192 0.57 -5.45 -12.41
CA GLU A 192 1.84 -5.75 -11.76
C GLU A 192 1.65 -6.74 -10.61
N LEU A 193 0.64 -6.55 -9.75
CA LEU A 193 0.31 -7.52 -8.70
C LEU A 193 -0.02 -8.90 -9.29
N ALA A 194 -0.73 -8.95 -10.41
CA ALA A 194 -1.04 -10.20 -11.10
C ALA A 194 0.25 -10.89 -11.58
N LYS A 195 1.15 -10.14 -12.22
CA LYS A 195 2.46 -10.61 -12.67
C LYS A 195 3.31 -11.13 -11.51
N LEU A 196 3.43 -10.35 -10.43
CA LEU A 196 4.26 -10.68 -9.25
C LEU A 196 3.74 -11.92 -8.51
N THR A 197 2.44 -12.05 -8.36
CA THR A 197 1.84 -13.15 -7.60
C THR A 197 1.60 -14.41 -8.45
N GLY A 198 1.68 -14.33 -9.78
CA GLY A 198 1.27 -15.41 -10.69
C GLY A 198 -0.24 -15.66 -10.69
N MET A 199 -1.05 -14.74 -10.16
CA MET A 199 -2.51 -14.83 -10.12
C MET A 199 -3.14 -14.07 -11.29
N GLN A 200 -4.34 -14.50 -11.69
CA GLN A 200 -5.14 -13.72 -12.64
C GLN A 200 -5.64 -12.42 -11.98
N PRO A 201 -5.81 -11.32 -12.74
CA PRO A 201 -6.24 -10.02 -12.18
C PRO A 201 -7.51 -10.08 -11.32
N GLU A 202 -8.49 -10.89 -11.74
CA GLU A 202 -9.74 -11.06 -11.00
C GLU A 202 -9.54 -11.79 -9.66
N GLN A 203 -8.61 -12.74 -9.62
CA GLN A 203 -8.21 -13.39 -8.38
C GLN A 203 -7.54 -12.40 -7.42
N VAL A 204 -6.66 -11.52 -7.95
CA VAL A 204 -6.02 -10.47 -7.14
C VAL A 204 -7.07 -9.53 -6.55
N LYS A 205 -8.04 -9.06 -7.35
CA LYS A 205 -9.15 -8.21 -6.86
C LYS A 205 -9.91 -8.87 -5.71
N THR A 206 -10.29 -10.14 -5.89
CA THR A 206 -11.02 -10.90 -4.88
C THR A 206 -10.20 -11.02 -3.59
N ARG A 207 -8.89 -11.21 -3.71
CA ARG A 207 -7.99 -11.32 -2.56
C ARG A 207 -7.74 -9.98 -1.87
N LEU A 208 -7.62 -8.89 -2.63
CA LEU A 208 -7.55 -7.54 -2.04
C LEU A 208 -8.80 -7.24 -1.20
N VAL A 209 -10.00 -7.56 -1.73
CA VAL A 209 -11.25 -7.45 -0.95
C VAL A 209 -11.18 -8.31 0.31
N ARG A 210 -10.66 -9.52 0.21
CA ARG A 210 -10.52 -10.39 1.39
C ARG A 210 -9.57 -9.80 2.43
N LEU A 211 -8.42 -9.23 2.01
CA LEU A 211 -7.50 -8.55 2.94
C LEU A 211 -8.16 -7.34 3.62
N MET A 212 -8.98 -6.57 2.89
CA MET A 212 -9.78 -5.49 3.51
C MET A 212 -10.76 -6.05 4.55
N MET A 213 -11.46 -7.13 4.24
CA MET A 213 -12.40 -7.77 5.18
C MET A 213 -11.72 -8.36 6.42
N LEU A 214 -10.44 -8.69 6.33
CA LEU A 214 -9.63 -9.14 7.47
C LEU A 214 -8.96 -7.97 8.23
N GLY A 215 -9.20 -6.73 7.83
CA GLY A 215 -8.61 -5.54 8.44
C GLY A 215 -7.11 -5.37 8.16
N LEU A 216 -6.55 -6.11 7.19
CA LEU A 216 -5.14 -6.08 6.82
C LEU A 216 -4.80 -4.96 5.83
N ILE A 217 -5.79 -4.39 5.17
CA ILE A 217 -5.67 -3.17 4.37
C ILE A 217 -6.48 -2.09 5.07
N ARG A 218 -5.80 -1.06 5.57
CA ARG A 218 -6.39 0.09 6.27
C ARG A 218 -7.06 1.05 5.31
N ARG A 219 -6.47 1.28 4.13
CA ARG A 219 -7.02 2.18 3.12
C ARG A 219 -6.60 1.77 1.71
N HIS A 220 -7.48 2.05 0.77
CA HIS A 220 -7.23 1.90 -0.67
C HIS A 220 -7.58 3.19 -1.38
N ILE A 221 -6.61 3.76 -2.12
CA ILE A 221 -6.77 4.91 -2.98
C ILE A 221 -6.71 4.41 -4.43
N PRO A 222 -7.82 4.43 -5.16
CA PRO A 222 -7.86 3.93 -6.52
C PRO A 222 -6.97 4.75 -7.44
N GLY A 223 -6.16 4.09 -8.24
CA GLY A 223 -5.42 4.73 -9.32
C GLY A 223 -6.31 5.30 -10.41
N LEU A 224 -5.76 6.20 -11.19
CA LEU A 224 -6.48 6.92 -12.23
C LEU A 224 -5.57 7.26 -13.40
N SER A 225 -6.13 7.18 -14.63
CA SER A 225 -5.49 7.71 -15.83
C SER A 225 -5.93 9.15 -16.06
N SER A 226 -4.96 10.05 -16.20
CA SER A 226 -5.21 11.46 -16.54
C SER A 226 -3.96 12.08 -17.17
N LYS A 227 -4.18 13.05 -18.07
CA LYS A 227 -3.11 13.85 -18.69
C LYS A 227 -2.40 14.78 -17.70
N VAL A 228 -2.96 14.99 -16.51
CA VAL A 228 -2.39 15.80 -15.44
C VAL A 228 -1.09 15.19 -14.93
N PHE A 229 -0.98 13.87 -14.93
CA PHE A 229 0.17 13.16 -14.41
C PHE A 229 1.19 12.85 -15.50
N ALA A 230 2.46 12.92 -15.18
CA ALA A 230 3.57 12.73 -16.13
C ALA A 230 3.49 11.40 -16.88
N ALA A 231 3.28 10.30 -16.16
CA ALA A 231 3.13 8.96 -16.72
C ALA A 231 1.77 8.71 -17.39
N GLY A 232 0.87 9.71 -17.43
CA GLY A 232 -0.49 9.56 -17.95
C GLY A 232 -1.42 8.75 -17.02
N ARG A 233 -0.90 8.16 -15.98
CA ARG A 233 -1.65 7.42 -14.95
C ARG A 233 -0.91 7.46 -13.63
N ILE A 234 -1.66 7.37 -12.54
CA ILE A 234 -1.15 7.04 -11.21
C ILE A 234 -1.73 5.68 -10.83
N GLU A 235 -0.91 4.83 -10.27
CA GLU A 235 -1.33 3.51 -9.81
C GLU A 235 -2.12 3.59 -8.51
N SER A 236 -2.80 2.51 -8.14
CA SER A 236 -3.51 2.42 -6.87
C SER A 236 -2.54 2.39 -5.70
N SER A 237 -2.88 3.09 -4.62
CA SER A 237 -2.14 3.02 -3.36
C SER A 237 -2.93 2.24 -2.32
N TYR A 238 -2.24 1.35 -1.62
CA TYR A 238 -2.78 0.56 -0.53
C TYR A 238 -2.01 0.90 0.74
N PHE A 239 -2.73 1.08 1.85
CA PHE A 239 -2.15 1.26 3.18
C PHE A 239 -2.41 -0.01 3.97
N LEU A 240 -1.37 -0.74 4.26
CA LEU A 240 -1.43 -1.99 5.01
C LEU A 240 -1.58 -1.69 6.50
N ASN A 241 -2.33 -2.53 7.20
CA ASN A 241 -2.43 -2.49 8.64
C ASN A 241 -1.35 -3.39 9.25
N ILE A 242 -0.14 -2.86 9.34
CA ILE A 242 1.03 -3.61 9.82
C ILE A 242 0.83 -4.01 11.28
N ASP A 243 0.27 -3.11 12.09
CA ASP A 243 0.05 -3.35 13.52
C ASP A 243 -0.95 -4.46 13.83
N ALA A 244 -1.84 -4.80 12.90
CA ALA A 244 -2.72 -5.95 13.05
C ALA A 244 -1.96 -7.28 13.06
N VAL A 245 -0.74 -7.31 12.54
CA VAL A 245 0.09 -8.51 12.40
C VAL A 245 1.28 -8.48 13.33
N ALA A 246 1.99 -7.37 13.40
CA ALA A 246 3.12 -7.16 14.30
C ALA A 246 3.10 -5.73 14.86
N PRO A 247 2.92 -5.58 16.17
CA PRO A 247 2.92 -4.29 16.83
C PRO A 247 4.27 -3.57 16.69
N GLN A 248 4.29 -2.39 16.05
CA GLN A 248 5.52 -1.63 15.81
C GLN A 248 5.66 -0.33 16.61
N GLY A 249 4.79 -0.07 17.57
CA GLY A 249 4.84 1.14 18.39
C GLY A 249 3.47 1.73 18.67
N ALA A 250 3.43 2.97 19.11
CA ALA A 250 2.20 3.70 19.35
C ALA A 250 1.75 4.44 18.08
N ILE A 251 0.46 4.39 17.79
CA ILE A 251 -0.16 5.08 16.67
C ILE A 251 -1.16 6.09 17.21
N ALA A 252 -0.99 7.36 16.83
CA ALA A 252 -2.03 8.35 17.01
C ALA A 252 -2.70 8.64 15.67
N VAL A 253 -4.01 8.56 15.63
CA VAL A 253 -4.81 8.94 14.49
C VAL A 253 -5.43 10.30 14.78
N HIS A 254 -5.01 11.31 14.03
CA HIS A 254 -5.57 12.65 14.12
C HIS A 254 -6.65 12.85 13.06
N ILE A 255 -7.82 13.30 13.47
CA ILE A 255 -8.97 13.54 12.61
C ILE A 255 -9.20 15.04 12.51
N THR A 256 -8.96 15.59 11.32
CA THR A 256 -9.30 16.97 11.01
C THR A 256 -10.78 17.08 10.64
N HIS A 257 -11.52 17.88 11.36
CA HIS A 257 -12.95 18.13 11.14
C HIS A 257 -13.18 19.53 10.59
N ASP A 258 -14.16 19.69 9.71
CA ASP A 258 -14.64 21.00 9.29
C ASP A 258 -15.65 21.52 10.31
N TRP A 259 -15.38 22.70 10.89
CA TRP A 259 -16.16 23.33 11.95
C TRP A 259 -17.61 23.67 11.56
N GLU A 260 -17.82 23.93 10.30
CA GLU A 260 -19.12 24.34 9.78
C GLU A 260 -20.02 23.19 9.37
N GLY A 261 -19.60 21.95 9.61
CA GLY A 261 -20.34 20.74 9.22
C GLY A 261 -20.34 20.47 7.72
N LYS A 262 -19.56 21.23 6.95
CA LYS A 262 -19.36 21.01 5.52
C LYS A 262 -17.98 20.45 5.28
N ALA A 263 -17.91 19.26 4.70
CA ALA A 263 -16.66 18.61 4.35
C ALA A 263 -15.99 19.27 3.14
N TYR A 264 -15.35 20.40 3.35
CA TYR A 264 -14.49 21.00 2.32
C TYR A 264 -13.13 20.32 2.35
N THR A 265 -12.87 19.47 1.39
CA THR A 265 -11.54 18.88 1.17
C THR A 265 -10.70 19.84 0.35
N HIS A 266 -9.36 19.78 0.47
CA HIS A 266 -8.46 20.51 -0.43
C HIS A 266 -8.79 20.25 -1.91
N ALA A 267 -9.22 19.03 -2.27
CA ALA A 267 -9.65 18.68 -3.60
C ALA A 267 -10.86 19.53 -4.08
N ASN A 268 -11.82 19.79 -3.20
CA ASN A 268 -12.99 20.60 -3.53
C ASN A 268 -12.62 22.07 -3.69
N VAL A 269 -11.73 22.59 -2.85
CA VAL A 269 -11.21 23.98 -2.95
C VAL A 269 -10.45 24.14 -4.26
N LEU A 270 -9.47 23.29 -4.55
CA LEU A 270 -8.70 23.32 -5.80
C LEU A 270 -9.61 23.24 -7.04
N ARG A 271 -10.63 22.38 -6.98
CA ARG A 271 -11.62 22.28 -8.06
C ARG A 271 -12.46 23.54 -8.20
N GLY A 272 -12.80 24.18 -7.09
CA GLY A 272 -13.51 25.44 -7.04
C GLY A 272 -12.70 26.57 -7.67
N ASP A 273 -11.44 26.68 -7.30
CA ASP A 273 -10.51 27.69 -7.86
C ASP A 273 -10.36 27.53 -9.38
N CYS A 274 -10.18 26.29 -9.85
CA CYS A 274 -10.12 26.04 -11.29
C CYS A 274 -11.42 26.38 -12.03
N LYS A 275 -12.61 26.17 -11.42
CA LYS A 275 -13.90 26.46 -12.04
C LYS A 275 -14.20 27.98 -12.07
N ASN A 276 -13.84 28.67 -11.02
CA ASN A 276 -14.17 30.09 -10.87
C ASN A 276 -13.25 30.99 -11.70
N ALA A 277 -12.35 30.38 -12.52
CA ALA A 277 -11.38 31.11 -13.36
C ALA A 277 -10.67 32.26 -12.58
N ARG A 278 -10.42 32.04 -11.28
CA ARG A 278 -9.58 32.95 -10.49
C ARG A 278 -8.18 32.86 -11.10
N ALA A 279 -8.00 33.70 -12.12
CA ALA A 279 -6.83 33.70 -12.96
C ALA A 279 -5.58 33.78 -12.09
N GLY A 280 -4.74 32.73 -12.20
CA GLY A 280 -3.42 32.71 -11.61
C GLY A 280 -3.28 32.15 -10.21
N GLN A 281 -4.31 31.59 -9.54
CA GLN A 281 -4.16 31.08 -8.18
C GLN A 281 -4.79 29.68 -7.99
N LEU A 282 -4.11 28.85 -7.22
CA LEU A 282 -4.61 27.60 -6.64
C LEU A 282 -4.45 27.68 -5.12
N HIS A 283 -5.54 27.58 -4.39
CA HIS A 283 -5.55 27.64 -2.92
C HIS A 283 -4.77 28.86 -2.37
N GLY A 284 -4.93 30.02 -3.02
CA GLY A 284 -4.23 31.26 -2.66
C GLY A 284 -2.79 31.38 -3.16
N ILE A 285 -2.22 30.35 -3.76
CA ILE A 285 -0.86 30.30 -4.29
C ILE A 285 -0.89 30.63 -5.77
N GLU A 286 0.03 31.48 -6.23
CA GLU A 286 0.20 31.79 -7.64
C GLU A 286 0.52 30.52 -8.43
N ALA A 287 -0.26 30.27 -9.48
CA ALA A 287 -0.18 29.06 -10.27
C ALA A 287 0.07 29.38 -11.76
N PRO A 288 0.98 28.66 -12.42
CA PRO A 288 1.24 28.85 -13.83
C PRO A 288 0.02 28.51 -14.67
N SER A 289 -0.22 29.28 -15.73
CA SER A 289 -1.37 29.11 -16.62
C SER A 289 -1.43 27.75 -17.30
N SER A 290 -0.30 27.10 -17.49
CA SER A 290 -0.16 25.73 -18.01
C SER A 290 -0.79 24.71 -17.04
N LEU A 291 -0.51 24.81 -15.74
CA LEU A 291 -1.08 23.94 -14.71
C LEU A 291 -2.59 24.18 -14.58
N LEU A 292 -3.03 25.42 -14.55
CA LEU A 292 -4.45 25.77 -14.48
C LEU A 292 -5.23 25.21 -15.68
N ARG A 293 -4.72 25.38 -16.90
CA ARG A 293 -5.32 24.80 -18.11
C ARG A 293 -5.38 23.29 -18.08
N LEU A 294 -4.35 22.64 -17.53
CA LEU A 294 -4.29 21.20 -17.40
C LEU A 294 -5.33 20.65 -16.40
N LEU A 295 -5.56 21.38 -15.31
CA LEU A 295 -6.53 21.01 -14.27
C LEU A 295 -7.96 21.39 -14.64
N MET A 296 -8.14 22.40 -15.49
CA MET A 296 -9.47 22.88 -15.88
C MET A 296 -10.27 21.77 -16.60
N GLY A 297 -11.51 21.58 -16.18
CA GLY A 297 -12.40 20.57 -16.77
C GLY A 297 -12.13 19.11 -16.32
N GLN A 298 -11.13 18.89 -15.47
CA GLN A 298 -10.88 17.55 -14.94
C GLN A 298 -12.00 17.07 -14.01
N PRO A 299 -12.31 15.75 -14.00
CA PRO A 299 -13.29 15.16 -13.09
C PRO A 299 -12.81 15.23 -11.63
N GLY A 300 -13.73 15.23 -10.68
CA GLY A 300 -13.43 15.30 -9.23
C GLY A 300 -12.42 14.27 -8.75
N LYS A 301 -12.40 13.07 -9.34
CA LYS A 301 -11.43 12.01 -9.01
C LYS A 301 -9.98 12.43 -9.24
N VAL A 302 -9.70 13.26 -10.25
CA VAL A 302 -8.35 13.81 -10.51
C VAL A 302 -7.92 14.73 -9.37
N PHE A 303 -8.83 15.58 -8.90
CA PHE A 303 -8.55 16.47 -7.76
C PHE A 303 -8.34 15.71 -6.46
N PHE A 304 -9.08 14.62 -6.22
CA PHE A 304 -8.81 13.75 -5.06
C PHE A 304 -7.43 13.12 -5.11
N LEU A 305 -7.02 12.64 -6.29
CA LEU A 305 -5.69 12.05 -6.44
C LEU A 305 -4.60 13.13 -6.34
N PHE A 306 -4.83 14.31 -6.88
CA PHE A 306 -3.94 15.46 -6.72
C PHE A 306 -3.79 15.85 -5.24
N GLN A 307 -4.90 15.94 -4.50
CA GLN A 307 -4.88 16.15 -3.04
C GLN A 307 -4.09 15.07 -2.32
N TYR A 308 -4.27 13.80 -2.68
CA TYR A 308 -3.52 12.71 -2.09
C TYR A 308 -2.01 12.90 -2.28
N LEU A 309 -1.56 13.25 -3.49
CA LEU A 309 -0.16 13.53 -3.75
C LEU A 309 0.35 14.73 -2.95
N LEU A 310 -0.42 15.82 -2.89
CA LEU A 310 -0.08 16.98 -2.03
C LEU A 310 0.06 16.59 -0.55
N CYS A 311 -0.86 15.76 -0.03
CA CYS A 311 -0.78 15.27 1.34
C CYS A 311 0.45 14.36 1.56
N ARG A 312 0.83 13.56 0.56
CA ARG A 312 2.05 12.74 0.58
C ARG A 312 3.31 13.60 0.65
N TYR A 313 3.36 14.68 -0.15
CA TYR A 313 4.47 15.63 -0.13
C TYR A 313 4.54 16.40 1.18
N ALA A 314 3.39 16.87 1.69
CA ALA A 314 3.31 17.51 3.00
C ALA A 314 3.74 16.57 4.13
N SER A 315 3.41 15.29 4.06
CA SER A 315 3.85 14.27 5.01
C SER A 315 5.36 14.14 5.06
N HIS A 316 6.00 14.15 3.90
CA HIS A 316 7.46 14.11 3.80
C HIS A 316 8.10 15.33 4.47
N LEU A 317 7.57 16.53 4.22
CA LEU A 317 8.04 17.77 4.85
C LEU A 317 7.86 17.76 6.37
N LEU A 318 6.70 17.32 6.85
CA LEU A 318 6.42 17.20 8.28
C LEU A 318 7.36 16.23 8.99
N SER A 319 7.62 15.07 8.40
CA SER A 319 8.48 14.05 8.99
C SER A 319 9.97 14.46 8.98
N ARG A 320 10.42 15.22 7.97
CA ARG A 320 11.84 15.55 7.82
C ARG A 320 12.23 16.95 8.24
N HIS A 321 11.27 17.88 8.22
CA HIS A 321 11.56 19.31 8.41
C HIS A 321 10.69 19.96 9.48
N TRP A 322 10.24 19.18 10.46
CA TRP A 322 9.33 19.66 11.52
C TRP A 322 9.76 20.98 12.15
N GLN A 323 11.02 21.07 12.56
CA GLN A 323 11.56 22.29 13.18
C GLN A 323 11.61 23.48 12.23
N LYS A 324 12.01 23.24 10.97
CA LYS A 324 12.11 24.29 9.95
C LYS A 324 10.76 24.86 9.54
N LEU A 325 9.70 24.04 9.61
CA LEU A 325 8.33 24.45 9.29
C LEU A 325 7.75 25.48 10.29
N ALA A 326 8.40 25.68 11.45
CA ALA A 326 8.03 26.72 12.42
C ALA A 326 8.26 28.14 11.89
N SER A 327 9.13 28.29 10.92
CA SER A 327 9.49 29.58 10.35
C SER A 327 8.94 29.72 8.92
N ASP A 328 8.72 30.97 8.50
CA ASP A 328 8.30 31.27 7.13
C ASP A 328 9.44 31.14 6.11
N LYS A 329 10.64 30.76 6.57
CA LYS A 329 11.78 30.58 5.67
C LYS A 329 11.51 29.47 4.66
N PRO A 330 11.98 29.65 3.40
CA PRO A 330 11.87 28.59 2.39
C PRO A 330 12.69 27.38 2.83
N ILE A 331 12.10 26.21 2.63
CA ILE A 331 12.76 24.91 2.85
C ILE A 331 13.08 24.35 1.46
N GLU A 332 14.29 23.97 1.24
CA GLU A 332 14.73 23.30 0.01
C GLU A 332 14.89 21.81 0.29
N ASP A 333 14.16 20.98 -0.46
CA ASP A 333 14.21 19.53 -0.38
C ASP A 333 14.29 18.95 -1.81
N ALA A 334 15.47 18.48 -2.17
CA ALA A 334 15.74 17.97 -3.50
C ALA A 334 14.99 16.65 -3.78
N GLU A 335 14.81 15.80 -2.75
CA GLU A 335 14.08 14.56 -2.89
C GLU A 335 12.60 14.82 -3.19
N LEU A 336 11.99 15.75 -2.48
CA LEU A 336 10.62 16.16 -2.74
C LEU A 336 10.44 16.78 -4.13
N ARG A 337 11.39 17.62 -4.57
CA ARG A 337 11.36 18.17 -5.94
C ARG A 337 11.39 17.05 -6.98
N ALA A 338 12.28 16.07 -6.81
CA ALA A 338 12.37 14.92 -7.71
C ALA A 338 11.07 14.08 -7.74
N TRP A 339 10.36 13.94 -6.60
CA TRP A 339 9.05 13.28 -6.57
C TRP A 339 8.01 14.06 -7.35
N ILE A 340 7.94 15.39 -7.18
CA ILE A 340 6.98 16.26 -7.90
C ILE A 340 7.27 16.22 -9.41
N GLU A 341 8.53 16.32 -9.80
CA GLU A 341 8.94 16.24 -11.20
C GLU A 341 8.53 14.91 -11.83
N ARG A 342 8.83 13.79 -11.18
CA ARG A 342 8.43 12.46 -11.63
C ARG A 342 6.92 12.33 -11.82
N ASP A 343 6.13 12.89 -10.91
CA ASP A 343 4.69 12.70 -10.88
C ASP A 343 3.94 13.66 -11.84
N PHE A 344 4.49 14.86 -12.13
CA PHE A 344 3.80 15.90 -12.91
C PHE A 344 4.53 16.38 -14.18
N ILE A 345 5.84 16.24 -14.26
CA ILE A 345 6.61 16.75 -15.40
C ILE A 345 6.94 15.61 -16.38
N LYS A 346 6.40 15.73 -17.59
CA LYS A 346 6.70 14.75 -18.63
C LYS A 346 8.15 14.85 -19.05
N ALA A 347 8.85 13.72 -19.00
CA ALA A 347 10.18 13.66 -19.59
C ALA A 347 10.11 14.08 -21.07
N PRO A 348 11.06 14.89 -21.55
CA PRO A 348 11.16 15.21 -22.97
C PRO A 348 11.25 13.88 -23.74
N LYS A 349 10.42 13.72 -24.76
CA LYS A 349 10.54 12.56 -25.64
C LYS A 349 11.98 12.51 -26.14
N PRO A 350 12.69 11.37 -26.02
CA PRO A 350 13.99 11.24 -26.67
C PRO A 350 13.75 11.64 -28.13
N ALA A 351 14.46 12.63 -28.61
CA ALA A 351 14.44 12.97 -30.01
C ALA A 351 14.70 11.65 -30.74
N LEU A 352 13.69 11.17 -31.48
CA LEU A 352 13.92 10.08 -32.43
C LEU A 352 15.19 10.50 -33.15
N ALA A 353 16.25 9.71 -33.01
CA ALA A 353 17.43 9.83 -33.84
C ALA A 353 16.92 9.57 -35.27
N SER A 354 16.29 10.60 -35.86
CA SER A 354 16.07 10.63 -37.28
C SER A 354 17.49 10.56 -37.85
N GLU A 355 17.73 9.52 -38.60
CA GLU A 355 18.81 9.44 -39.58
C GLU A 355 18.66 10.66 -40.51
N ILE A 356 19.00 11.83 -40.00
CA ILE A 356 19.14 13.03 -40.80
C ILE A 356 20.59 13.00 -41.24
N ASP A 357 20.75 12.73 -42.54
CA ASP A 357 21.95 12.79 -43.28
C ASP A 357 22.90 13.86 -42.74
N PRO A 358 24.16 13.53 -42.39
CA PRO A 358 25.11 14.47 -41.81
C PRO A 358 25.45 15.65 -42.73
N GLU A 359 25.13 15.54 -44.04
CA GLU A 359 25.46 16.60 -45.03
C GLU A 359 24.50 17.81 -44.98
N LEU A 360 23.34 17.73 -44.32
CA LEU A 360 22.41 18.88 -44.24
C LEU A 360 22.64 19.80 -43.02
N LYS A 361 23.65 19.54 -42.17
CA LYS A 361 23.93 20.32 -40.97
C LYS A 361 24.83 21.55 -41.18
N ALA A 362 25.35 21.79 -42.38
CA ALA A 362 26.32 22.87 -42.61
C ALA A 362 25.73 24.27 -42.90
N GLY A 363 24.40 24.47 -42.80
CA GLY A 363 23.79 25.70 -43.30
C GLY A 363 22.78 26.46 -42.41
N ARG A 364 22.56 26.07 -41.16
CA ARG A 364 21.69 26.86 -40.28
C ARG A 364 22.30 27.10 -38.89
N SER A 365 22.95 28.25 -38.80
CA SER A 365 23.49 28.83 -37.56
C SER A 365 22.39 29.06 -36.52
N GLY A 366 22.64 28.60 -35.36
CA GLY A 366 22.08 28.36 -34.09
C GLY A 366 21.50 29.50 -33.29
N GLU A 367 20.48 30.22 -33.69
CA GLU A 367 19.81 31.15 -32.76
C GLU A 367 18.37 30.75 -32.42
N ALA A 368 17.71 29.91 -33.21
CA ALA A 368 16.33 29.53 -32.96
C ALA A 368 16.13 28.29 -32.05
N ALA A 369 17.19 27.60 -31.64
CA ALA A 369 17.11 26.38 -30.84
C ALA A 369 17.30 26.60 -29.31
N SER A 370 17.85 27.77 -28.91
CA SER A 370 18.03 28.14 -27.49
C SER A 370 16.73 28.62 -26.86
N ASP A 371 15.94 29.42 -27.55
CA ASP A 371 14.70 30.03 -27.00
C ASP A 371 13.59 29.01 -26.76
N LEU A 372 13.56 27.89 -27.48
CA LEU A 372 12.59 26.83 -27.28
C LEU A 372 12.93 25.91 -26.08
N LYS A 373 14.18 25.83 -25.67
CA LYS A 373 14.60 25.04 -24.50
C LYS A 373 14.37 25.78 -23.19
N ASP A 374 14.57 27.09 -23.18
CA ASP A 374 14.42 27.92 -21.99
C ASP A 374 12.93 28.11 -21.62
N GLY A 375 12.03 28.18 -22.59
CA GLY A 375 10.60 28.31 -22.35
C GLY A 375 9.96 27.07 -21.72
N ALA A 376 10.31 25.87 -22.20
CA ALA A 376 9.76 24.62 -21.66
C ALA A 376 10.32 24.27 -20.28
N GLY A 377 11.59 24.59 -20.01
CA GLY A 377 12.23 24.45 -18.70
C GLY A 377 11.64 25.42 -17.67
N GLY A 378 11.31 26.64 -18.07
CA GLY A 378 10.69 27.67 -17.24
C GLY A 378 9.30 27.29 -16.75
N GLU A 379 8.39 26.81 -17.61
CA GLU A 379 7.04 26.40 -17.24
C GLU A 379 7.01 25.13 -16.36
N ALA A 380 7.88 24.15 -16.62
CA ALA A 380 8.04 22.96 -15.81
C ALA A 380 8.52 23.32 -14.39
N GLY A 381 9.53 24.18 -14.29
CA GLY A 381 10.03 24.70 -13.01
C GLY A 381 8.98 25.47 -12.22
N GLN A 382 8.18 26.32 -12.88
CA GLN A 382 7.06 27.02 -12.25
C GLN A 382 5.98 26.08 -11.76
N THR A 383 5.63 25.05 -12.53
CA THR A 383 4.67 24.01 -12.13
C THR A 383 5.15 23.25 -10.90
N CYS A 384 6.43 22.81 -10.90
CA CYS A 384 7.05 22.16 -9.76
C CYS A 384 7.05 23.06 -8.53
N GLY A 385 7.45 24.33 -8.69
CA GLY A 385 7.44 25.33 -7.61
C GLY A 385 6.06 25.58 -7.01
N CYS A 386 5.03 25.68 -7.83
CA CYS A 386 3.64 25.85 -7.38
C CYS A 386 3.17 24.63 -6.57
N ILE A 387 3.40 23.40 -7.07
CA ILE A 387 3.01 22.18 -6.36
C ILE A 387 3.78 22.04 -5.04
N TYR A 388 5.07 22.41 -5.04
CA TYR A 388 5.90 22.42 -3.85
C TYR A 388 5.36 23.42 -2.81
N ALA A 389 4.98 24.63 -3.23
CA ALA A 389 4.40 25.63 -2.36
C ALA A 389 3.06 25.19 -1.76
N LEU A 390 2.20 24.51 -2.55
CA LEU A 390 0.95 23.91 -2.06
C LEU A 390 1.21 22.84 -0.99
N ALA A 391 2.21 21.99 -1.19
CA ALA A 391 2.58 20.98 -0.21
C ALA A 391 3.15 21.61 1.07
N MET A 392 3.94 22.68 0.93
CA MET A 392 4.50 23.44 2.05
C MET A 392 3.41 24.10 2.89
N GLU A 393 2.42 24.69 2.25
CA GLU A 393 1.28 25.31 2.94
C GLU A 393 0.50 24.29 3.76
N ILE A 394 0.19 23.13 3.17
CA ILE A 394 -0.44 22.02 3.88
C ILE A 394 0.42 21.56 5.06
N ALA A 395 1.73 21.42 4.87
CA ALA A 395 2.63 20.98 5.94
C ALA A 395 2.65 21.99 7.10
N ARG A 396 2.71 23.29 6.81
CA ARG A 396 2.65 24.35 7.84
C ARG A 396 1.32 24.37 8.57
N GLU A 397 0.19 24.25 7.85
CA GLU A 397 -1.14 24.14 8.43
C GLU A 397 -1.21 23.01 9.45
N TYR A 398 -0.74 21.81 9.08
CA TYR A 398 -0.72 20.64 9.96
C TYR A 398 0.24 20.81 11.14
N ARG A 399 1.41 21.40 10.91
CA ARG A 399 2.35 21.67 11.99
C ARG A 399 1.75 22.58 13.07
N VAL A 400 1.06 23.65 12.68
CA VAL A 400 0.38 24.56 13.62
C VAL A 400 -0.67 23.78 14.43
N ARG A 401 -1.43 22.90 13.80
CA ARG A 401 -2.46 22.10 14.46
C ARG A 401 -1.86 21.13 15.47
N PHE A 402 -0.77 20.44 15.12
CA PHE A 402 -0.09 19.52 16.01
C PHE A 402 0.68 20.22 17.11
N GLY A 403 1.25 21.39 16.85
CA GLY A 403 1.96 22.19 17.86
C GLY A 403 1.06 22.68 19.01
N GLN A 404 -0.28 22.56 18.88
CA GLN A 404 -1.23 22.82 19.94
C GLN A 404 -1.53 21.60 20.82
N ALA A 405 -0.91 20.47 20.54
CA ALA A 405 -1.13 19.23 21.26
C ALA A 405 -0.03 19.05 22.32
N ASP A 406 -0.29 19.45 23.56
CA ASP A 406 0.65 19.44 24.68
C ASP A 406 1.20 18.05 25.07
N TRP A 407 0.68 16.99 24.49
CA TRP A 407 0.98 15.61 24.85
C TRP A 407 1.81 14.84 23.81
N VAL A 408 2.17 15.48 22.71
CA VAL A 408 3.12 14.95 21.73
C VAL A 408 4.36 15.83 21.72
N ASP A 409 5.44 15.32 22.26
CA ASP A 409 6.73 16.00 22.22
C ASP A 409 7.39 15.76 20.85
N PHE A 410 7.01 16.55 19.87
CA PHE A 410 7.61 16.53 18.54
C PHE A 410 9.06 17.08 18.53
N GLU A 411 9.54 17.67 19.62
CA GLU A 411 10.88 18.22 19.70
C GLU A 411 11.90 17.18 20.16
N ALA A 412 11.46 16.23 20.99
CA ALA A 412 12.34 15.23 21.58
C ALA A 412 12.68 14.07 20.63
N GLU A 413 11.77 13.71 19.71
CA GLU A 413 11.97 12.60 18.78
C GLU A 413 11.34 12.88 17.41
N ALA A 414 11.97 12.38 16.35
CA ALA A 414 11.43 12.48 15.00
C ALA A 414 10.14 11.66 14.90
N ALA A 415 8.99 12.32 14.89
CA ALA A 415 7.72 11.67 14.63
C ALA A 415 7.55 11.49 13.12
N ASP A 416 7.23 10.29 12.70
CA ASP A 416 6.84 10.04 11.33
C ASP A 416 5.35 10.32 11.14
N ILE A 417 5.03 11.15 10.16
CA ILE A 417 3.68 11.66 9.93
C ILE A 417 3.21 11.26 8.54
N ARG A 418 1.99 10.71 8.45
CA ARG A 418 1.34 10.41 7.19
C ARG A 418 -0.07 10.99 7.13
N ILE A 419 -0.31 11.92 6.21
CA ILE A 419 -1.63 12.51 5.97
C ILE A 419 -2.35 11.69 4.91
N LEU A 420 -3.54 11.18 5.25
CA LEU A 420 -4.43 10.48 4.34
C LEU A 420 -5.65 11.37 4.06
N PRO A 421 -5.83 11.86 2.82
CA PRO A 421 -6.99 12.68 2.51
C PRO A 421 -8.28 11.89 2.69
N ASN A 422 -9.31 12.55 3.16
CA ASN A 422 -10.62 11.93 3.25
C ASN A 422 -11.22 11.80 1.84
N MET A 423 -11.58 10.57 1.48
CA MET A 423 -12.23 10.24 0.20
C MET A 423 -13.76 10.15 0.33
N SER A 424 -14.30 10.38 1.53
CA SER A 424 -15.74 10.30 1.81
C SER A 424 -16.32 11.68 2.12
N ASP A 425 -17.62 11.83 1.95
CA ASP A 425 -18.36 13.08 2.22
C ASP A 425 -18.68 13.28 3.73
N PHE A 426 -17.97 12.58 4.63
CA PHE A 426 -18.32 12.47 6.05
C PHE A 426 -17.73 13.55 6.98
N GLY A 427 -17.51 14.73 6.53
CA GLY A 427 -17.19 15.83 7.46
C GLY A 427 -15.74 15.87 7.98
N TYR A 428 -14.86 14.98 7.61
CA TYR A 428 -13.43 15.00 7.94
C TYR A 428 -12.61 15.45 6.74
N ARG A 429 -11.73 16.44 6.92
CA ARG A 429 -10.84 16.92 5.84
C ARG A 429 -9.74 15.92 5.51
N ALA A 430 -9.13 15.37 6.54
CA ALA A 430 -8.08 14.38 6.40
C ALA A 430 -7.98 13.51 7.66
N ILE A 431 -7.33 12.38 7.52
CA ILE A 431 -6.90 11.52 8.61
C ILE A 431 -5.37 11.54 8.58
N THR A 432 -4.76 11.86 9.71
CA THR A 432 -3.30 11.85 9.86
C THR A 432 -2.90 10.73 10.77
N ILE A 433 -1.95 9.92 10.35
CA ILE A 433 -1.37 8.87 11.16
C ILE A 433 -0.02 9.35 11.65
N LEU A 434 0.15 9.35 12.96
CA LEU A 434 1.40 9.67 13.64
C LEU A 434 2.02 8.36 14.11
N PHE A 435 3.25 8.12 13.73
CA PHE A 435 4.06 7.02 14.21
C PHE A 435 5.11 7.57 15.16
N GLN A 436 5.03 7.21 16.43
CA GLN A 436 6.03 7.60 17.40
C GLN A 436 6.40 6.40 18.28
N PRO A 437 7.69 6.11 18.50
CA PRO A 437 8.11 4.95 19.28
C PRO A 437 7.61 4.96 20.72
N MET A 438 7.41 6.15 21.31
CA MET A 438 6.95 6.31 22.69
C MET A 438 5.97 7.48 22.82
N LEU A 439 4.68 7.18 22.71
CA LEU A 439 3.63 8.09 23.17
C LEU A 439 3.40 7.86 24.67
N VAL A 440 4.09 8.62 25.49
CA VAL A 440 4.02 8.48 26.96
C VAL A 440 2.62 8.81 27.46
N GLY A 441 1.99 7.89 28.19
CA GLY A 441 0.67 8.09 28.81
C GLY A 441 -0.53 7.89 27.91
N LEU A 442 -0.35 7.51 26.64
CA LEU A 442 -1.42 7.16 25.73
C LEU A 442 -1.45 5.65 25.49
N GLY A 443 -2.63 5.11 25.16
CA GLY A 443 -2.76 3.74 24.70
C GLY A 443 -2.02 3.55 23.37
N ARG A 444 -1.81 2.30 22.96
CA ARG A 444 -1.12 1.98 21.71
C ARG A 444 -1.79 2.57 20.47
N PHE A 445 -3.12 2.70 20.50
CA PHE A 445 -3.93 3.40 19.52
C PHE A 445 -4.63 4.57 20.21
N SER A 446 -4.32 5.77 19.80
CA SER A 446 -4.96 6.99 20.31
C SER A 446 -5.66 7.70 19.17
N VAL A 447 -6.88 8.16 19.42
CA VAL A 447 -7.69 8.90 18.44
C VAL A 447 -7.86 10.32 18.91
N LEU A 448 -7.41 11.24 18.10
CA LEU A 448 -7.37 12.66 18.36
C LEU A 448 -8.33 13.38 17.43
N ARG A 449 -9.14 14.27 17.97
CA ARG A 449 -10.05 15.09 17.19
C ARG A 449 -9.69 16.57 17.35
N GLU A 450 -9.62 17.23 16.23
CA GLU A 450 -9.51 18.69 16.20
C GLU A 450 -10.80 19.31 16.69
N VAL A 451 -10.69 20.26 17.63
CA VAL A 451 -11.78 21.05 18.19
C VAL A 451 -11.43 22.52 18.08
N SER A 452 -12.42 23.44 18.23
CA SER A 452 -12.24 24.89 18.04
C SER A 452 -11.09 25.52 18.83
N ARG A 453 -10.64 24.87 19.91
CA ARG A 453 -9.59 25.36 20.78
C ARG A 453 -8.41 24.42 20.93
N GLY A 454 -8.15 23.57 19.93
CA GLY A 454 -7.02 22.65 19.96
C GLY A 454 -7.37 21.23 19.52
N VAL A 455 -6.63 20.26 20.03
CA VAL A 455 -6.79 18.84 19.72
C VAL A 455 -7.11 18.09 21.03
N VAL A 456 -8.14 17.27 21.01
CA VAL A 456 -8.56 16.46 22.16
C VAL A 456 -8.41 14.97 21.87
N ASN A 457 -8.00 14.19 22.84
CA ASN A 457 -8.04 12.75 22.76
C ASN A 457 -9.48 12.27 23.03
N ILE A 458 -10.04 11.51 22.09
CA ILE A 458 -11.40 10.98 22.19
C ILE A 458 -11.45 9.47 22.40
N GLY A 459 -10.31 8.80 22.45
CA GLY A 459 -10.21 7.37 22.74
C GLY A 459 -8.76 6.89 22.66
N SER A 460 -8.39 6.02 23.59
CA SER A 460 -7.09 5.36 23.62
C SER A 460 -7.29 3.90 24.00
N GLU A 461 -6.80 3.01 23.17
CA GLU A 461 -6.97 1.57 23.32
C GLU A 461 -5.64 0.84 23.13
N ALA A 462 -5.54 -0.37 23.69
CA ALA A 462 -4.36 -1.22 23.50
C ALA A 462 -4.30 -1.82 22.10
N SER A 463 -5.44 -1.97 21.44
CA SER A 463 -5.58 -2.51 20.08
C SER A 463 -6.67 -1.76 19.32
N ASP A 464 -6.49 -1.62 18.00
CA ASP A 464 -7.53 -1.04 17.13
C ASP A 464 -8.82 -1.88 17.12
N ALA A 465 -8.74 -3.17 17.47
CA ALA A 465 -9.86 -4.09 17.52
C ALA A 465 -10.82 -3.80 18.69
N GLU A 466 -10.40 -3.02 19.69
CA GLU A 466 -11.23 -2.65 20.84
C GLU A 466 -12.24 -1.55 20.49
N PHE A 467 -11.98 -0.78 19.43
CA PHE A 467 -13.00 0.12 18.89
C PHE A 467 -14.07 -0.66 18.11
N ASP A 468 -15.33 -0.23 18.22
CA ASP A 468 -16.39 -0.78 17.38
C ASP A 468 -16.12 -0.57 15.89
N LEU A 469 -16.73 -1.39 15.03
CA LEU A 469 -16.43 -1.37 13.60
C LEU A 469 -16.76 -0.02 12.94
N GLN A 470 -17.84 0.66 13.36
CA GLN A 470 -18.19 1.97 12.79
C GLN A 470 -17.11 3.00 13.13
N ARG A 471 -16.67 3.06 14.39
CA ARG A 471 -15.57 3.96 14.78
C ARG A 471 -14.26 3.63 14.05
N ARG A 472 -13.92 2.35 13.90
CA ARG A 472 -12.72 1.94 13.13
C ARG A 472 -12.77 2.40 11.68
N LEU A 473 -13.96 2.38 11.06
CA LEU A 473 -14.16 2.91 9.70
C LEU A 473 -14.05 4.45 9.68
N ASP A 474 -14.72 5.12 10.63
CA ASP A 474 -14.73 6.57 10.75
C ASP A 474 -13.33 7.14 11.05
N PHE A 475 -12.56 6.43 11.86
CA PHE A 475 -11.19 6.78 12.21
C PHE A 475 -10.15 6.33 11.15
N GLY A 476 -10.60 5.69 10.07
CA GLY A 476 -9.70 5.22 9.00
C GLY A 476 -8.72 4.12 9.42
N LEU A 477 -8.99 3.42 10.53
CA LEU A 477 -8.19 2.29 11.01
C LEU A 477 -8.37 1.05 10.14
N VAL A 478 -9.55 0.91 9.53
CA VAL A 478 -9.88 -0.15 8.57
C VAL A 478 -10.66 0.42 7.40
N CYS A 479 -10.71 -0.32 6.29
CA CYS A 479 -11.60 -0.01 5.19
C CYS A 479 -12.38 -1.25 4.75
N LEU A 480 -13.59 -1.01 4.26
CA LEU A 480 -14.42 -2.03 3.65
C LEU A 480 -14.90 -1.57 2.27
N PRO A 481 -15.02 -2.48 1.30
CA PRO A 481 -15.61 -2.16 0.02
C PRO A 481 -17.02 -1.57 0.19
N ARG A 482 -17.38 -0.59 -0.65
CA ARG A 482 -18.68 0.10 -0.55
C ARG A 482 -19.88 -0.84 -0.53
N LYS A 483 -19.84 -1.92 -1.34
CA LYS A 483 -20.91 -2.94 -1.36
C LYS A 483 -21.06 -3.63 0.00
N VAL A 484 -19.94 -3.96 0.64
CA VAL A 484 -19.92 -4.62 1.97
C VAL A 484 -20.45 -3.67 3.03
N ARG A 485 -19.97 -2.40 3.06
CA ARG A 485 -20.48 -1.38 4.00
C ARG A 485 -22.00 -1.23 3.89
N LYS A 486 -22.52 -1.05 2.66
CA LYS A 486 -23.97 -0.93 2.42
C LYS A 486 -24.74 -2.14 2.90
N ALA A 487 -24.22 -3.34 2.71
CA ALA A 487 -24.87 -4.57 3.16
C ALA A 487 -24.88 -4.75 4.68
N LEU A 488 -23.88 -4.20 5.37
CA LEU A 488 -23.78 -4.18 6.84
C LEU A 488 -24.56 -3.01 7.48
N GLY A 489 -25.18 -2.14 6.67
CA GLY A 489 -25.87 -0.94 7.18
C GLY A 489 -24.91 0.15 7.68
N LEU A 490 -23.62 0.06 7.34
CA LEU A 490 -22.59 1.03 7.73
C LEU A 490 -22.56 2.19 6.72
N GLN A 491 -22.40 3.40 7.23
CA GLN A 491 -22.34 4.62 6.41
C GLN A 491 -20.99 4.80 5.73
#